data_12fd99f5acf84116385f66934fe7ea9f
#
_entry.id   12fd99f5acf84116385f66934fe7ea9f
#
_cell.length_a   1.000
_cell.length_b   1.000
_cell.length_c   1.000
_cell.angle_alpha   90.00
_cell.angle_beta   90.00
_cell.angle_gamma   90.00
#
_symmetry.space_group_name_H-M   'P 1'
#
loop_
_entity.id
_entity.type
_entity.pdbx_description
1 polymer ?
#
loop_
_entity_poly.entity_id
_entity_poly.type
_entity_poly.pdbx_seq_one_letter_code
_entity_poly.pdbx_strand_id
1 'polypeptide(L)'
;PAPSPTAEPAASQPYHAVWVSYLEWLQVDFSSAQAFSADIAAMFDNIADLGATVVLAQVRPFGDALYPSDYYPFSHLCTGTQGQDPGFDPLALLVQAAHARGLQLEAWINPYRLQSGSMPLLCAQSPALLHPEWTKTTSTGLYLNPASTEVHAFISDAVAELCHNYDLDGIHFDDYFYPTTDPAFDADDYFYPTTDPAFDADDYAAAGTALSLDDWRRQNVNALMVLCYRTAHQYGVRFGAAPVGDPDRSYADQYSDAALWLAQGGYVDYLMPQLYWGQNYTKNGNTAQSLSQLAARGAALPRAEGVTLAVGLGAYRIGDGDGSDTPGEWSTGHSLADQLAALNTLGIDYIGLYRYDSLFNNTAYPTLAAAEQDSVAQIWRGG
;
A
#
# COMPACT_ATOMS: atom_id res chain seq x y z
N PRO A 1 -15.12 7.28 47.36
CA PRO A 1 -15.31 6.37 46.26
C PRO A 1 -13.91 5.96 45.77
N ALA A 2 -13.65 4.65 45.76
CA ALA A 2 -12.44 4.09 45.25
C ALA A 2 -12.39 4.30 43.70
N PRO A 3 -11.21 4.55 43.08
CA PRO A 3 -11.12 4.64 41.65
C PRO A 3 -11.52 3.28 41.06
N SER A 4 -12.35 3.33 39.99
CA SER A 4 -12.68 2.14 39.19
C SER A 4 -11.38 1.56 38.62
N PRO A 5 -11.28 0.21 38.56
CA PRO A 5 -10.13 -0.39 37.96
C PRO A 5 -10.02 0.11 36.51
N THR A 6 -8.86 0.63 36.16
CA THR A 6 -8.46 0.87 34.75
C THR A 6 -8.62 -0.46 34.03
N ALA A 7 -9.47 -0.48 32.97
CA ALA A 7 -9.55 -1.62 32.08
C ALA A 7 -8.13 -1.94 31.58
N GLU A 8 -7.70 -3.20 31.71
CA GLU A 8 -6.50 -3.66 31.03
C GLU A 8 -6.66 -3.34 29.54
N PRO A 9 -5.61 -2.82 28.88
CA PRO A 9 -5.67 -2.64 27.43
C PRO A 9 -6.02 -4.00 26.83
N ALA A 10 -7.10 -4.06 26.04
CA ALA A 10 -7.44 -5.24 25.27
C ALA A 10 -6.18 -5.68 24.53
N ALA A 11 -5.83 -6.97 24.60
CA ALA A 11 -4.70 -7.49 23.85
C ALA A 11 -4.86 -7.03 22.41
N SER A 12 -3.86 -6.34 21.88
CA SER A 12 -3.90 -5.84 20.51
C SER A 12 -4.12 -7.04 19.59
N GLN A 13 -5.16 -7.00 18.77
CA GLN A 13 -5.38 -8.05 17.78
C GLN A 13 -4.14 -8.15 16.87
N PRO A 14 -3.76 -9.38 16.45
CA PRO A 14 -2.68 -9.53 15.49
C PRO A 14 -2.98 -8.74 14.21
N TYR A 15 -1.97 -8.19 13.57
CA TYR A 15 -2.13 -7.45 12.33
C TYR A 15 -1.71 -8.34 11.15
N HIS A 16 -2.67 -9.08 10.62
CA HIS A 16 -2.51 -9.95 9.46
C HIS A 16 -3.32 -9.37 8.32
N ALA A 17 -2.66 -8.75 7.35
CA ALA A 17 -3.32 -8.01 6.29
C ALA A 17 -3.27 -8.73 4.94
N VAL A 18 -4.28 -8.51 4.11
CA VAL A 18 -4.29 -8.88 2.70
C VAL A 18 -4.55 -7.63 1.88
N TRP A 19 -3.70 -7.34 0.88
CA TRP A 19 -3.94 -6.29 -0.09
C TRP A 19 -4.97 -6.73 -1.12
N VAL A 20 -5.93 -5.83 -1.36
CA VAL A 20 -6.90 -5.92 -2.46
C VAL A 20 -6.69 -4.70 -3.35
N SER A 21 -6.09 -4.91 -4.52
CA SER A 21 -5.67 -3.85 -5.43
C SER A 21 -6.74 -3.51 -6.47
N TYR A 22 -6.47 -2.52 -7.29
CA TYR A 22 -7.34 -2.18 -8.43
C TYR A 22 -7.49 -3.32 -9.44
N LEU A 23 -6.57 -4.28 -9.44
CA LEU A 23 -6.64 -5.44 -10.35
C LEU A 23 -7.76 -6.41 -9.94
N GLU A 24 -8.01 -6.55 -8.63
CA GLU A 24 -9.14 -7.31 -8.11
C GLU A 24 -10.47 -6.61 -8.45
N TRP A 25 -10.51 -5.27 -8.39
CA TRP A 25 -11.71 -4.52 -8.73
C TRP A 25 -12.16 -4.70 -10.18
N LEU A 26 -11.25 -5.03 -11.09
CA LEU A 26 -11.59 -5.36 -12.50
C LEU A 26 -12.41 -6.65 -12.64
N GLN A 27 -12.48 -7.47 -11.60
CA GLN A 27 -13.21 -8.75 -11.59
C GLN A 27 -14.50 -8.69 -10.76
N VAL A 28 -14.76 -7.58 -10.07
CA VAL A 28 -15.94 -7.37 -9.23
C VAL A 28 -17.09 -6.79 -10.08
N ASP A 29 -18.31 -7.27 -9.84
CA ASP A 29 -19.50 -6.78 -10.53
C ASP A 29 -20.05 -5.49 -9.88
N PHE A 30 -19.77 -4.35 -10.51
CA PHE A 30 -20.31 -3.04 -10.11
C PHE A 30 -21.70 -2.72 -10.73
N SER A 31 -22.38 -3.66 -11.35
CA SER A 31 -23.67 -3.40 -12.01
C SER A 31 -24.80 -3.01 -11.03
N SER A 32 -24.67 -3.36 -9.77
CA SER A 32 -25.56 -2.97 -8.68
C SER A 32 -24.92 -3.13 -7.32
N ALA A 33 -25.41 -2.40 -6.30
CA ALA A 33 -25.00 -2.57 -4.92
C ALA A 33 -25.12 -4.03 -4.43
N GLN A 34 -26.14 -4.75 -4.89
CA GLN A 34 -26.37 -6.16 -4.52
C GLN A 34 -25.31 -7.09 -5.12
N ALA A 35 -24.99 -6.94 -6.41
CA ALA A 35 -23.97 -7.74 -7.09
C ALA A 35 -22.60 -7.47 -6.48
N PHE A 36 -22.24 -6.19 -6.33
CA PHE A 36 -21.01 -5.77 -5.65
C PHE A 36 -20.89 -6.37 -4.26
N SER A 37 -21.93 -6.24 -3.42
CA SER A 37 -21.92 -6.77 -2.06
C SER A 37 -21.75 -8.30 -2.02
N ALA A 38 -22.29 -9.02 -3.00
CA ALA A 38 -22.13 -10.47 -3.06
C ALA A 38 -20.67 -10.88 -3.35
N ASP A 39 -20.02 -10.21 -4.31
CA ASP A 39 -18.62 -10.47 -4.64
C ASP A 39 -17.70 -10.09 -3.48
N ILE A 40 -17.91 -8.93 -2.86
CA ILE A 40 -17.13 -8.49 -1.69
C ILE A 40 -17.35 -9.42 -0.50
N ALA A 41 -18.56 -9.91 -0.27
CA ALA A 41 -18.84 -10.88 0.77
C ALA A 41 -17.99 -12.15 0.60
N ALA A 42 -17.97 -12.72 -0.61
CA ALA A 42 -17.17 -13.91 -0.91
C ALA A 42 -15.65 -13.64 -0.75
N MET A 43 -15.18 -12.49 -1.23
CA MET A 43 -13.78 -12.08 -1.10
C MET A 43 -13.36 -11.95 0.37
N PHE A 44 -14.16 -11.28 1.19
CA PHE A 44 -13.82 -11.04 2.59
C PHE A 44 -14.04 -12.27 3.47
N ASP A 45 -14.94 -13.20 3.08
CA ASP A 45 -15.03 -14.53 3.70
C ASP A 45 -13.71 -15.31 3.51
N ASN A 46 -13.14 -15.33 2.30
CA ASN A 46 -11.86 -15.95 2.03
C ASN A 46 -10.72 -15.34 2.88
N ILE A 47 -10.68 -14.00 2.99
CA ILE A 47 -9.68 -13.28 3.79
C ILE A 47 -9.81 -13.62 5.28
N ALA A 48 -11.02 -13.60 5.82
CA ALA A 48 -11.29 -13.98 7.21
C ALA A 48 -10.97 -15.47 7.46
N ASP A 49 -11.33 -16.31 6.50
CA ASP A 49 -11.03 -17.75 6.53
C ASP A 49 -9.54 -18.06 6.44
N LEU A 50 -8.70 -17.19 5.91
CA LEU A 50 -7.24 -17.31 6.00
C LEU A 50 -6.71 -17.05 7.42
N GLY A 51 -7.47 -16.34 8.25
CA GLY A 51 -7.04 -15.86 9.58
C GLY A 51 -6.46 -14.44 9.52
N ALA A 52 -6.69 -13.72 8.42
CA ALA A 52 -6.37 -12.31 8.35
C ALA A 52 -7.31 -11.48 9.24
N THR A 53 -6.83 -10.32 9.65
CA THR A 53 -7.54 -9.38 10.50
C THR A 53 -7.74 -8.01 9.86
N VAL A 54 -7.03 -7.73 8.75
CA VAL A 54 -7.02 -6.44 8.07
C VAL A 54 -7.16 -6.62 6.56
N VAL A 55 -7.98 -5.79 5.94
CA VAL A 55 -8.03 -5.63 4.48
C VAL A 55 -7.41 -4.28 4.13
N LEU A 56 -6.37 -4.29 3.30
CA LEU A 56 -5.80 -3.09 2.69
C LEU A 56 -6.45 -2.90 1.32
N ALA A 57 -7.55 -2.14 1.26
CA ALA A 57 -8.38 -1.97 0.07
C ALA A 57 -7.94 -0.75 -0.73
N GLN A 58 -7.50 -0.93 -1.98
CA GLN A 58 -7.07 0.17 -2.83
C GLN A 58 -8.27 0.96 -3.35
N VAL A 59 -8.63 2.01 -2.65
CA VAL A 59 -9.83 2.83 -2.94
C VAL A 59 -9.53 4.02 -3.85
N ARG A 60 -8.23 4.37 -4.00
CA ARG A 60 -7.78 5.44 -4.89
C ARG A 60 -6.43 5.09 -5.56
N PRO A 61 -6.46 4.21 -6.59
CA PRO A 61 -5.26 3.84 -7.34
C PRO A 61 -4.81 4.90 -8.34
N PHE A 62 -5.71 5.79 -8.76
CA PHE A 62 -5.50 6.84 -9.76
C PHE A 62 -6.11 8.17 -9.28
N GLY A 63 -6.24 9.14 -10.21
CA GLY A 63 -6.92 10.40 -9.95
C GLY A 63 -8.46 10.31 -9.92
N ASP A 64 -8.97 9.19 -9.38
CA ASP A 64 -10.39 8.91 -9.20
C ASP A 64 -10.59 8.01 -7.96
N ALA A 65 -11.82 7.92 -7.45
CA ALA A 65 -12.12 7.30 -6.17
C ALA A 65 -13.25 6.25 -6.26
N LEU A 66 -13.14 5.16 -5.48
CA LEU A 66 -14.21 4.16 -5.33
C LEU A 66 -15.29 4.60 -4.32
N TYR A 67 -15.49 5.91 -4.17
CA TYR A 67 -16.44 6.49 -3.23
C TYR A 67 -16.87 7.89 -3.71
N PRO A 68 -18.03 8.40 -3.26
CA PRO A 68 -18.40 9.80 -3.47
C PRO A 68 -17.36 10.72 -2.83
N SER A 69 -16.77 11.62 -3.61
CA SER A 69 -15.75 12.54 -3.13
C SER A 69 -15.96 13.95 -3.69
N ASP A 70 -15.70 14.96 -2.86
CA ASP A 70 -15.66 16.36 -3.26
C ASP A 70 -14.33 16.72 -3.98
N TYR A 71 -13.31 15.85 -3.89
CA TYR A 71 -11.96 16.07 -4.43
C TYR A 71 -11.68 15.27 -5.71
N TYR A 72 -12.26 14.08 -5.84
CA TYR A 72 -11.99 13.15 -6.94
C TYR A 72 -13.28 12.69 -7.61
N PRO A 73 -13.31 12.55 -8.95
CA PRO A 73 -14.43 11.92 -9.64
C PRO A 73 -14.54 10.44 -9.26
N PHE A 74 -15.73 9.85 -9.46
CA PHE A 74 -15.87 8.40 -9.34
C PHE A 74 -14.90 7.66 -10.25
N SER A 75 -14.38 6.55 -9.75
CA SER A 75 -13.41 5.73 -10.47
C SER A 75 -14.02 5.08 -11.72
N HIS A 76 -13.24 5.11 -12.79
CA HIS A 76 -13.53 4.36 -14.00
C HIS A 76 -13.67 2.85 -13.76
N LEU A 77 -13.07 2.33 -12.68
CA LEU A 77 -13.19 0.91 -12.30
C LEU A 77 -14.63 0.52 -11.97
N CYS A 78 -15.44 1.48 -11.49
CA CYS A 78 -16.84 1.20 -11.13
C CYS A 78 -17.76 1.03 -12.35
N THR A 79 -17.50 1.76 -13.46
CA THR A 79 -18.43 1.85 -14.59
C THR A 79 -17.76 1.77 -15.96
N GLY A 80 -16.43 1.69 -16.00
CA GLY A 80 -15.62 1.84 -17.22
C GLY A 80 -15.36 3.30 -17.63
N THR A 81 -15.97 4.28 -16.94
CA THR A 81 -15.86 5.71 -17.29
C THR A 81 -15.62 6.54 -16.04
N GLN A 82 -14.51 7.31 -16.01
CA GLN A 82 -14.20 8.21 -14.91
C GLN A 82 -15.31 9.28 -14.73
N GLY A 83 -15.74 9.48 -13.51
CA GLY A 83 -16.77 10.46 -13.13
C GLY A 83 -18.20 9.98 -13.29
N GLN A 84 -18.41 8.77 -13.80
CA GLN A 84 -19.75 8.17 -13.86
C GLN A 84 -20.08 7.50 -12.52
N ASP A 85 -21.16 7.98 -11.87
CA ASP A 85 -21.69 7.42 -10.62
C ASP A 85 -22.22 6.00 -10.83
N PRO A 86 -21.79 4.98 -10.08
CA PRO A 86 -22.33 3.64 -10.14
C PRO A 86 -23.74 3.51 -9.53
N GLY A 87 -24.25 4.57 -8.88
CA GLY A 87 -25.55 4.60 -8.21
C GLY A 87 -25.56 4.04 -6.79
N PHE A 88 -24.40 3.78 -6.22
CA PHE A 88 -24.20 3.37 -4.82
C PHE A 88 -22.78 3.75 -4.35
N ASP A 89 -22.52 3.63 -3.06
CA ASP A 89 -21.22 3.91 -2.46
C ASP A 89 -20.42 2.61 -2.23
N PRO A 90 -19.44 2.28 -3.09
CA PRO A 90 -18.64 1.07 -2.94
C PRO A 90 -17.86 1.01 -1.63
N LEU A 91 -17.25 2.13 -1.18
CA LEU A 91 -16.44 2.12 0.04
C LEU A 91 -17.29 1.90 1.29
N ALA A 92 -18.49 2.48 1.36
CA ALA A 92 -19.40 2.21 2.46
C ALA A 92 -19.76 0.71 2.57
N LEU A 93 -19.96 0.04 1.42
CA LEU A 93 -20.20 -1.40 1.37
C LEU A 93 -18.97 -2.24 1.73
N LEU A 94 -17.76 -1.80 1.35
CA LEU A 94 -16.50 -2.44 1.75
C LEU A 94 -16.32 -2.39 3.28
N VAL A 95 -16.49 -1.21 3.90
CA VAL A 95 -16.38 -1.03 5.35
C VAL A 95 -17.39 -1.92 6.07
N GLN A 96 -18.66 -1.89 5.64
CA GLN A 96 -19.71 -2.71 6.22
C GLN A 96 -19.38 -4.21 6.12
N ALA A 97 -18.90 -4.67 4.97
CA ALA A 97 -18.58 -6.07 4.74
C ALA A 97 -17.38 -6.55 5.58
N ALA A 98 -16.36 -5.71 5.75
CA ALA A 98 -15.20 -6.00 6.60
C ALA A 98 -15.60 -6.11 8.06
N HIS A 99 -16.27 -5.10 8.60
CA HIS A 99 -16.67 -5.04 10.01
C HIS A 99 -17.66 -6.15 10.37
N ALA A 100 -18.56 -6.53 9.45
CA ALA A 100 -19.48 -7.66 9.66
C ALA A 100 -18.74 -9.00 9.86
N ARG A 101 -17.46 -9.09 9.48
CA ARG A 101 -16.59 -10.27 9.63
C ARG A 101 -15.52 -10.11 10.72
N GLY A 102 -15.54 -8.99 11.44
CA GLY A 102 -14.50 -8.65 12.42
C GLY A 102 -13.15 -8.27 11.79
N LEU A 103 -13.14 -7.99 10.48
CA LEU A 103 -11.97 -7.48 9.77
C LEU A 103 -11.90 -5.95 9.93
N GLN A 104 -10.70 -5.43 10.09
CA GLN A 104 -10.40 -4.00 9.92
C GLN A 104 -10.30 -3.67 8.43
N LEU A 105 -10.65 -2.44 8.04
CA LEU A 105 -10.48 -1.94 6.68
C LEU A 105 -9.64 -0.68 6.68
N GLU A 106 -8.49 -0.75 6.01
CA GLU A 106 -7.66 0.42 5.74
C GLU A 106 -7.80 0.84 4.28
N ALA A 107 -8.03 2.13 4.07
CA ALA A 107 -8.12 2.70 2.73
C ALA A 107 -6.72 2.89 2.14
N TRP A 108 -6.37 2.07 1.15
CA TRP A 108 -5.11 2.22 0.42
C TRP A 108 -5.24 3.24 -0.70
N ILE A 109 -4.32 4.19 -0.72
CA ILE A 109 -4.29 5.34 -1.62
C ILE A 109 -2.91 5.44 -2.26
N ASN A 110 -2.88 5.69 -3.59
CA ASN A 110 -1.70 6.19 -4.29
C ASN A 110 -1.79 7.73 -4.30
N PRO A 111 -0.95 8.46 -3.54
CA PRO A 111 -1.18 9.88 -3.30
C PRO A 111 -1.07 10.75 -4.56
N TYR A 112 -0.12 10.45 -5.46
CA TYR A 112 0.21 11.36 -6.57
C TYR A 112 -0.22 10.86 -7.95
N ARG A 113 -0.44 9.56 -8.13
CA ARG A 113 -0.71 9.00 -9.46
C ARG A 113 -2.12 9.34 -9.94
N LEU A 114 -2.22 10.04 -11.09
CA LEU A 114 -3.48 10.37 -11.76
C LEU A 114 -3.81 9.42 -12.90
N GLN A 115 -2.78 9.01 -13.68
CA GLN A 115 -2.91 8.03 -14.76
C GLN A 115 -1.68 7.12 -14.79
N SER A 116 -1.88 5.89 -15.29
CA SER A 116 -0.81 5.01 -15.75
C SER A 116 -0.89 4.91 -17.28
N GLY A 117 0.17 5.28 -17.98
CA GLY A 117 0.09 5.53 -19.41
C GLY A 117 -0.93 6.63 -19.72
N SER A 118 -1.98 6.28 -20.48
CA SER A 118 -3.08 7.18 -20.85
C SER A 118 -4.41 6.86 -20.14
N MET A 119 -4.41 5.99 -19.14
CA MET A 119 -5.63 5.53 -18.45
C MET A 119 -5.64 5.92 -16.98
N PRO A 120 -6.83 6.24 -16.41
CA PRO A 120 -8.13 6.40 -17.10
C PRO A 120 -8.18 7.63 -18.02
N LEU A 121 -9.13 7.63 -18.98
CA LEU A 121 -9.47 8.85 -19.71
C LEU A 121 -10.06 9.88 -18.75
N LEU A 122 -9.51 11.10 -18.73
CA LEU A 122 -9.88 12.13 -17.76
C LEU A 122 -11.26 12.71 -18.06
N CYS A 123 -12.12 12.77 -17.05
CA CYS A 123 -13.38 13.53 -17.10
C CYS A 123 -13.18 14.99 -16.69
N ALA A 124 -14.18 15.84 -16.92
CA ALA A 124 -14.10 17.27 -16.63
C ALA A 124 -13.88 17.59 -15.14
N GLN A 125 -14.21 16.67 -14.23
CA GLN A 125 -14.01 16.80 -12.78
C GLN A 125 -12.63 16.31 -12.32
N SER A 126 -11.80 15.77 -13.22
CA SER A 126 -10.46 15.30 -12.85
C SER A 126 -9.61 16.46 -12.30
N PRO A 127 -8.91 16.26 -11.19
CA PRO A 127 -7.96 17.25 -10.65
C PRO A 127 -6.94 17.70 -11.69
N ALA A 128 -6.55 16.83 -12.60
CA ALA A 128 -5.62 17.16 -13.68
C ALA A 128 -6.15 18.22 -14.67
N LEU A 129 -7.47 18.24 -14.90
CA LEU A 129 -8.10 19.22 -15.79
C LEU A 129 -8.54 20.47 -15.05
N LEU A 130 -8.89 20.36 -13.78
CA LEU A 130 -9.25 21.49 -12.94
C LEU A 130 -8.02 22.31 -12.52
N HIS A 131 -6.88 21.63 -12.31
CA HIS A 131 -5.63 22.19 -11.82
C HIS A 131 -4.44 21.69 -12.64
N PRO A 132 -4.35 22.06 -13.93
CA PRO A 132 -3.25 21.63 -14.80
C PRO A 132 -1.87 22.06 -14.28
N GLU A 133 -1.80 23.15 -13.51
CA GLU A 133 -0.59 23.65 -12.86
C GLU A 133 -0.07 22.71 -11.76
N TRP A 134 -0.90 21.81 -11.24
CA TRP A 134 -0.50 20.80 -10.24
C TRP A 134 0.07 19.53 -10.85
N THR A 135 0.07 19.42 -12.19
CA THR A 135 0.36 18.15 -12.84
C THR A 135 1.74 18.10 -13.49
N LYS A 136 2.31 16.93 -13.50
CA LYS A 136 3.54 16.55 -14.19
C LYS A 136 3.27 15.35 -15.10
N THR A 137 3.64 15.46 -16.36
CA THR A 137 3.53 14.36 -17.33
C THR A 137 4.88 13.68 -17.48
N THR A 138 4.86 12.35 -17.48
CA THR A 138 6.04 11.50 -17.73
C THR A 138 5.74 10.50 -18.85
N SER A 139 6.75 9.71 -19.25
CA SER A 139 6.57 8.60 -20.19
C SER A 139 5.67 7.49 -19.63
N THR A 140 5.52 7.39 -18.30
CA THR A 140 4.76 6.34 -17.61
C THR A 140 3.37 6.77 -17.18
N GLY A 141 3.04 8.07 -17.28
CA GLY A 141 1.71 8.56 -16.92
C GLY A 141 1.65 10.01 -16.48
N LEU A 142 0.57 10.36 -15.80
CA LEU A 142 0.29 11.68 -15.27
C LEU A 142 0.26 11.64 -13.74
N TYR A 143 0.90 12.61 -13.11
CA TYR A 143 1.07 12.67 -11.66
C TYR A 143 0.77 14.06 -11.12
N LEU A 144 0.29 14.14 -9.88
CA LEU A 144 0.33 15.38 -9.12
C LEU A 144 1.78 15.71 -8.77
N ASN A 145 2.12 17.00 -8.71
CA ASN A 145 3.48 17.47 -8.42
C ASN A 145 3.83 17.30 -6.93
N PRO A 146 4.76 16.38 -6.56
CA PRO A 146 5.11 16.16 -5.16
C PRO A 146 5.81 17.35 -4.48
N ALA A 147 6.24 18.35 -5.26
CA ALA A 147 6.88 19.55 -4.73
C ALA A 147 5.88 20.67 -4.40
N SER A 148 4.61 20.55 -4.80
CA SER A 148 3.59 21.59 -4.56
C SER A 148 2.96 21.44 -3.17
N THR A 149 2.99 22.53 -2.40
CA THR A 149 2.30 22.62 -1.10
C THR A 149 0.78 22.58 -1.23
N GLU A 150 0.25 23.11 -2.35
CA GLU A 150 -1.17 23.05 -2.68
C GLU A 150 -1.61 21.61 -2.95
N VAL A 151 -0.78 20.82 -3.63
CA VAL A 151 -1.02 19.38 -3.84
C VAL A 151 -0.99 18.62 -2.51
N HIS A 152 -0.05 18.94 -1.62
CA HIS A 152 -0.02 18.33 -0.29
C HIS A 152 -1.29 18.64 0.50
N ALA A 153 -1.76 19.90 0.48
CA ALA A 153 -3.02 20.28 1.13
C ALA A 153 -4.20 19.53 0.52
N PHE A 154 -4.30 19.49 -0.81
CA PHE A 154 -5.36 18.77 -1.53
C PHE A 154 -5.40 17.27 -1.18
N ILE A 155 -4.25 16.60 -1.11
CA ILE A 155 -4.18 15.17 -0.73
C ILE A 155 -4.61 15.01 0.74
N SER A 156 -4.14 15.88 1.62
CA SER A 156 -4.49 15.85 3.04
C SER A 156 -5.98 16.09 3.28
N ASP A 157 -6.59 17.02 2.54
CA ASP A 157 -8.02 17.31 2.64
C ASP A 157 -8.85 16.11 2.16
N ALA A 158 -8.41 15.42 1.11
CA ALA A 158 -9.04 14.18 0.64
C ALA A 158 -8.84 13.00 1.64
N VAL A 159 -7.75 12.97 2.40
CA VAL A 159 -7.57 12.04 3.53
C VAL A 159 -8.54 12.40 4.66
N ALA A 160 -8.70 13.69 4.96
CA ALA A 160 -9.68 14.16 5.96
C ALA A 160 -11.11 13.77 5.58
N GLU A 161 -11.48 13.92 4.29
CA GLU A 161 -12.78 13.49 3.76
C GLU A 161 -13.05 12.01 4.04
N LEU A 162 -12.08 11.14 3.73
CA LEU A 162 -12.18 9.70 3.99
C LEU A 162 -12.36 9.40 5.47
N CYS A 163 -11.52 9.95 6.33
CA CYS A 163 -11.58 9.74 7.76
C CYS A 163 -12.85 10.32 8.41
N HIS A 164 -13.43 11.38 7.82
CA HIS A 164 -14.66 11.99 8.31
C HIS A 164 -15.92 11.21 7.92
N ASN A 165 -15.94 10.69 6.67
CA ASN A 165 -17.15 10.13 6.08
C ASN A 165 -17.30 8.62 6.34
N TYR A 166 -16.20 7.92 6.65
CA TYR A 166 -16.19 6.46 6.78
C TYR A 166 -15.56 6.02 8.10
N ASP A 167 -16.08 4.93 8.66
CA ASP A 167 -15.53 4.26 9.83
C ASP A 167 -14.33 3.39 9.43
N LEU A 168 -13.24 4.06 9.01
CA LEU A 168 -12.01 3.42 8.58
C LEU A 168 -11.11 3.10 9.78
N ASP A 169 -10.45 1.96 9.76
CA ASP A 169 -9.46 1.57 10.75
C ASP A 169 -8.08 2.16 10.46
N GLY A 170 -7.81 2.51 9.19
CA GLY A 170 -6.55 3.10 8.77
C GLY A 170 -6.56 3.72 7.37
N ILE A 171 -5.55 4.54 7.13
CA ILE A 171 -5.13 5.01 5.81
C ILE A 171 -3.78 4.37 5.51
N HIS A 172 -3.63 3.82 4.32
CA HIS A 172 -2.42 3.14 3.86
C HIS A 172 -1.89 3.78 2.57
N PHE A 173 -0.61 4.17 2.56
CA PHE A 173 0.11 4.57 1.35
C PHE A 173 1.06 3.45 0.93
N ASP A 174 1.29 3.31 -0.38
CA ASP A 174 2.32 2.43 -0.94
C ASP A 174 3.65 3.17 -1.19
N ASP A 175 4.43 2.74 -2.18
CA ASP A 175 5.76 3.26 -2.51
C ASP A 175 5.78 4.27 -3.67
N TYR A 176 4.63 4.60 -4.26
CA TYR A 176 4.56 5.47 -5.44
C TYR A 176 4.47 6.95 -5.09
N PHE A 177 5.57 7.53 -4.55
CA PHE A 177 5.65 8.96 -4.26
C PHE A 177 6.16 9.76 -5.46
N TYR A 178 7.42 9.65 -5.81
CA TYR A 178 7.94 10.19 -7.05
C TYR A 178 7.84 9.15 -8.16
N PRO A 179 7.43 9.55 -9.39
CA PRO A 179 7.24 8.57 -10.46
C PRO A 179 8.56 8.07 -11.01
N THR A 180 8.59 6.81 -11.34
CA THR A 180 9.58 6.24 -12.24
C THR A 180 9.37 6.81 -13.64
N THR A 181 10.42 7.36 -14.25
CA THR A 181 10.35 7.99 -15.57
C THR A 181 10.98 7.17 -16.68
N ASP A 182 11.59 6.02 -16.36
CA ASP A 182 12.16 5.13 -17.36
C ASP A 182 11.07 4.26 -18.01
N PRO A 183 10.85 4.40 -19.35
CA PRO A 183 9.86 3.60 -20.06
C PRO A 183 10.25 2.12 -20.21
N ALA A 184 11.50 1.76 -19.94
CA ALA A 184 11.97 0.37 -19.95
C ALA A 184 11.69 -0.36 -18.61
N PHE A 185 10.94 0.26 -17.71
CA PHE A 185 10.54 -0.34 -16.44
C PHE A 185 9.65 -1.56 -16.73
N ASP A 186 10.21 -2.75 -16.51
CA ASP A 186 9.46 -3.98 -16.36
C ASP A 186 9.24 -4.22 -14.87
N ALA A 187 7.99 -4.42 -14.45
CA ALA A 187 7.64 -4.68 -13.06
C ALA A 187 8.33 -5.95 -12.49
N ASP A 188 8.80 -6.82 -13.38
CA ASP A 188 9.56 -8.03 -13.04
C ASP A 188 11.07 -7.80 -12.90
N ASP A 189 11.62 -6.71 -13.48
CA ASP A 189 13.01 -6.32 -13.32
C ASP A 189 13.15 -5.36 -12.12
N TYR A 190 13.71 -5.84 -11.04
CA TYR A 190 13.96 -5.17 -9.75
C TYR A 190 14.86 -3.91 -9.81
N PHE A 191 14.93 -3.27 -10.95
CA PHE A 191 15.59 -2.00 -11.15
C PHE A 191 14.52 -0.92 -11.09
N TYR A 192 14.39 -0.22 -9.96
CA TYR A 192 13.59 1.00 -9.88
C TYR A 192 14.43 2.13 -10.47
N PRO A 193 14.16 2.58 -11.71
CA PRO A 193 14.82 3.76 -12.22
C PRO A 193 14.38 4.97 -11.41
N THR A 194 15.32 5.86 -11.16
CA THR A 194 15.09 7.10 -10.46
C THR A 194 14.20 8.05 -11.27
N THR A 195 13.57 8.98 -10.61
CA THR A 195 12.87 10.08 -11.29
C THR A 195 13.85 10.93 -12.08
N ASP A 196 13.56 11.22 -13.35
CA ASP A 196 14.35 12.11 -14.19
C ASP A 196 14.60 13.44 -13.46
N PRO A 197 15.83 13.95 -13.39
CA PRO A 197 16.14 15.27 -12.82
C PRO A 197 15.33 16.42 -13.45
N ALA A 198 14.90 16.29 -14.71
CA ALA A 198 14.09 17.30 -15.39
C ALA A 198 12.63 17.31 -14.91
N PHE A 199 12.16 16.30 -14.20
CA PHE A 199 10.76 16.17 -13.77
C PHE A 199 10.26 17.39 -12.98
N ASP A 200 11.06 17.90 -12.07
CA ASP A 200 10.75 19.02 -11.17
C ASP A 200 11.88 20.07 -11.10
N ALA A 201 12.71 20.16 -12.14
CA ALA A 201 13.87 21.08 -12.18
C ALA A 201 13.48 22.54 -11.95
N ASP A 202 12.35 22.99 -12.53
CA ASP A 202 11.85 24.37 -12.40
C ASP A 202 11.38 24.62 -10.95
N ASP A 203 10.69 23.66 -10.33
CA ASP A 203 10.23 23.75 -8.94
C ASP A 203 11.42 23.79 -7.98
N TYR A 204 12.44 22.95 -8.22
CA TYR A 204 13.66 22.93 -7.42
C TYR A 204 14.44 24.27 -7.55
N ALA A 205 14.55 24.79 -8.76
CA ALA A 205 15.19 26.10 -8.97
C ALA A 205 14.40 27.22 -8.28
N ALA A 206 13.07 27.20 -8.36
CA ALA A 206 12.20 28.19 -7.70
C ALA A 206 12.26 28.10 -6.16
N ALA A 207 12.47 26.90 -5.60
CA ALA A 207 12.59 26.72 -4.16
C ALA A 207 13.79 27.43 -3.55
N GLY A 208 14.85 27.72 -4.32
CA GLY A 208 16.04 28.45 -3.87
C GLY A 208 16.72 27.80 -2.65
N THR A 209 16.56 26.50 -2.48
CA THR A 209 17.07 25.73 -1.33
C THR A 209 18.57 25.46 -1.46
N ALA A 210 19.24 25.23 -0.33
CA ALA A 210 20.62 24.76 -0.29
C ALA A 210 20.75 23.22 -0.28
N LEU A 211 19.63 22.50 -0.23
CA LEU A 211 19.61 21.03 -0.28
C LEU A 211 20.01 20.53 -1.67
N SER A 212 20.52 19.30 -1.76
CA SER A 212 20.61 18.59 -3.03
C SER A 212 19.21 18.33 -3.58
N LEU A 213 19.09 18.05 -4.90
CA LEU A 213 17.80 17.70 -5.52
C LEU A 213 17.16 16.50 -4.81
N ASP A 214 17.94 15.46 -4.52
CA ASP A 214 17.45 14.25 -3.86
C ASP A 214 17.00 14.52 -2.41
N ASP A 215 17.74 15.32 -1.64
CA ASP A 215 17.33 15.70 -0.28
C ASP A 215 16.09 16.57 -0.28
N TRP A 216 15.95 17.46 -1.28
CA TRP A 216 14.77 18.28 -1.44
C TRP A 216 13.53 17.44 -1.81
N ARG A 217 13.67 16.46 -2.70
CA ARG A 217 12.59 15.51 -3.03
C ARG A 217 12.19 14.70 -1.80
N ARG A 218 13.13 14.19 -1.02
CA ARG A 218 12.85 13.51 0.26
C ARG A 218 12.13 14.42 1.25
N GLN A 219 12.52 15.70 1.33
CA GLN A 219 11.83 16.68 2.17
C GLN A 219 10.36 16.86 1.76
N ASN A 220 10.06 16.91 0.46
CA ASN A 220 8.70 17.01 -0.05
C ASN A 220 7.86 15.78 0.33
N VAL A 221 8.39 14.57 0.14
CA VAL A 221 7.71 13.34 0.56
C VAL A 221 7.48 13.32 2.07
N ASN A 222 8.52 13.64 2.87
CA ASN A 222 8.41 13.73 4.32
C ASN A 222 7.35 14.74 4.78
N ALA A 223 7.21 15.86 4.08
CA ALA A 223 6.20 16.87 4.39
C ALA A 223 4.77 16.34 4.18
N LEU A 224 4.52 15.61 3.07
CA LEU A 224 3.23 14.94 2.85
C LEU A 224 2.94 13.91 3.94
N MET A 225 3.92 13.06 4.29
CA MET A 225 3.74 12.02 5.31
C MET A 225 3.33 12.62 6.65
N VAL A 226 4.03 13.66 7.13
CA VAL A 226 3.69 14.36 8.38
C VAL A 226 2.30 14.98 8.31
N LEU A 227 1.94 15.56 7.17
CA LEU A 227 0.64 16.21 7.01
C LEU A 227 -0.50 15.18 7.06
N CYS A 228 -0.40 14.10 6.27
CA CYS A 228 -1.43 13.06 6.23
C CYS A 228 -1.51 12.27 7.55
N TYR A 229 -0.38 11.98 8.22
CA TYR A 229 -0.36 11.41 9.57
C TYR A 229 -1.18 12.25 10.55
N ARG A 230 -0.88 13.56 10.61
CA ARG A 230 -1.61 14.47 11.51
C ARG A 230 -3.09 14.55 11.20
N THR A 231 -3.43 14.55 9.90
CA THR A 231 -4.82 14.59 9.45
C THR A 231 -5.56 13.32 9.87
N ALA A 232 -5.04 12.13 9.60
CA ALA A 232 -5.66 10.88 10.03
C ALA A 232 -5.85 10.83 11.56
N HIS A 233 -4.84 11.25 12.33
CA HIS A 233 -4.87 11.29 13.79
C HIS A 233 -5.91 12.27 14.38
N GLN A 234 -6.31 13.33 13.66
CA GLN A 234 -7.42 14.21 14.11
C GLN A 234 -8.75 13.46 14.19
N TYR A 235 -8.89 12.37 13.43
CA TYR A 235 -10.07 11.50 13.39
C TYR A 235 -9.87 10.20 14.17
N GLY A 236 -8.70 9.97 14.77
CA GLY A 236 -8.38 8.73 15.48
C GLY A 236 -8.10 7.54 14.54
N VAL A 237 -7.83 7.81 13.26
CA VAL A 237 -7.54 6.81 12.22
C VAL A 237 -6.04 6.56 12.15
N ARG A 238 -5.62 5.29 12.08
CA ARG A 238 -4.23 4.88 11.92
C ARG A 238 -3.70 5.27 10.54
N PHE A 239 -2.39 5.58 10.45
CA PHE A 239 -1.73 5.91 9.20
C PHE A 239 -0.48 5.04 8.99
N GLY A 240 -0.45 4.29 7.90
CA GLY A 240 0.66 3.41 7.55
C GLY A 240 1.21 3.64 6.15
N ALA A 241 2.42 3.14 5.90
CA ALA A 241 3.04 3.17 4.59
C ALA A 241 3.81 1.89 4.28
N ALA A 242 3.80 1.48 3.00
CA ALA A 242 4.50 0.31 2.50
C ALA A 242 5.56 0.71 1.44
N PRO A 243 6.73 1.22 1.87
CA PRO A 243 7.80 1.60 0.95
C PRO A 243 8.47 0.37 0.31
N VAL A 244 9.32 0.61 -0.70
CA VAL A 244 10.20 -0.41 -1.28
C VAL A 244 10.98 -1.14 -0.17
N GLY A 245 11.09 -2.46 -0.31
CA GLY A 245 11.64 -3.34 0.74
C GLY A 245 13.11 -3.13 1.07
N ASP A 246 13.94 -2.73 0.10
CA ASP A 246 15.32 -2.36 0.36
C ASP A 246 15.40 -0.88 0.82
N PRO A 247 15.79 -0.61 2.08
CA PRO A 247 15.78 0.76 2.61
C PRO A 247 16.75 1.71 1.90
N ASP A 248 17.87 1.21 1.35
CA ASP A 248 18.81 2.04 0.60
C ASP A 248 18.20 2.48 -0.74
N ARG A 249 17.47 1.58 -1.40
CA ARG A 249 16.75 1.87 -2.64
C ARG A 249 15.52 2.76 -2.39
N SER A 250 14.76 2.48 -1.34
CA SER A 250 13.66 3.33 -0.89
C SER A 250 14.13 4.78 -0.73
N TYR A 251 15.28 4.97 -0.07
CA TYR A 251 15.89 6.27 0.16
C TYR A 251 16.43 6.93 -1.11
N ALA A 252 17.17 6.18 -1.95
CA ALA A 252 17.87 6.72 -3.11
C ALA A 252 16.96 6.87 -4.34
N ASP A 253 16.11 5.88 -4.60
CA ASP A 253 15.39 5.76 -5.86
C ASP A 253 13.94 6.27 -5.76
N GLN A 254 13.31 6.15 -4.56
CA GLN A 254 11.91 6.52 -4.32
C GLN A 254 11.76 7.77 -3.46
N TYR A 255 12.87 8.35 -2.99
CA TYR A 255 12.90 9.53 -2.10
C TYR A 255 12.10 9.33 -0.81
N SER A 256 11.94 8.07 -0.38
CA SER A 256 11.21 7.67 0.83
C SER A 256 12.19 7.39 1.95
N ASP A 257 12.21 8.25 2.99
CA ASP A 257 13.11 8.11 4.14
C ASP A 257 12.49 7.17 5.19
N ALA A 258 12.38 5.88 4.80
CA ALA A 258 11.79 4.84 5.63
C ALA A 258 12.46 4.71 7.00
N ALA A 259 13.78 4.91 7.07
CA ALA A 259 14.53 4.89 8.34
C ALA A 259 14.13 6.05 9.26
N LEU A 260 13.95 7.25 8.72
CA LEU A 260 13.44 8.40 9.45
C LEU A 260 12.03 8.17 9.97
N TRP A 261 11.13 7.67 9.11
CA TRP A 261 9.73 7.44 9.47
C TRP A 261 9.58 6.40 10.58
N LEU A 262 10.46 5.39 10.58
CA LEU A 262 10.50 4.38 11.65
C LEU A 262 11.08 4.94 12.96
N ALA A 263 12.16 5.76 12.84
CA ALA A 263 12.91 6.25 14.00
C ALA A 263 12.26 7.45 14.71
N GLN A 264 11.35 8.16 14.06
CA GLN A 264 10.73 9.36 14.62
C GLN A 264 9.20 9.26 14.54
N GLY A 265 8.52 9.54 15.66
CA GLY A 265 7.06 9.64 15.67
C GLY A 265 6.55 10.82 14.82
N GLY A 266 5.30 10.68 14.34
CA GLY A 266 4.63 11.74 13.59
C GLY A 266 4.71 11.61 12.07
N TYR A 267 5.22 10.48 11.57
CA TYR A 267 5.23 10.13 10.15
C TYR A 267 4.27 8.98 9.84
N VAL A 268 4.32 7.92 10.62
CA VAL A 268 3.49 6.71 10.46
C VAL A 268 3.23 6.06 11.81
N ASP A 269 2.19 5.24 11.91
CA ASP A 269 1.95 4.31 13.03
C ASP A 269 2.60 2.95 12.76
N TYR A 270 2.66 2.57 11.48
CA TYR A 270 3.42 1.39 11.07
C TYR A 270 4.10 1.63 9.71
N LEU A 271 5.23 0.98 9.54
CA LEU A 271 5.97 0.93 8.28
C LEU A 271 6.03 -0.51 7.82
N MET A 272 5.57 -0.78 6.58
CA MET A 272 5.45 -2.12 6.00
C MET A 272 6.30 -2.25 4.71
N PRO A 273 7.65 -2.29 4.81
CA PRO A 273 8.48 -2.47 3.62
C PRO A 273 8.08 -3.74 2.85
N GLN A 274 8.07 -3.64 1.52
CA GLN A 274 7.63 -4.69 0.59
C GLN A 274 8.78 -5.67 0.33
N LEU A 275 8.90 -6.72 1.16
CA LEU A 275 9.96 -7.74 1.04
C LEU A 275 9.51 -8.89 0.13
N TYR A 276 9.44 -8.63 -1.18
CA TYR A 276 8.87 -9.55 -2.17
C TYR A 276 9.89 -10.55 -2.73
N TRP A 277 10.87 -10.95 -1.95
CA TRP A 277 11.88 -11.96 -2.28
C TRP A 277 11.77 -13.19 -1.37
N GLY A 278 12.30 -14.30 -1.84
CA GLY A 278 12.43 -15.50 -1.04
C GLY A 278 13.31 -15.30 0.20
N GLN A 279 13.11 -16.16 1.19
CA GLN A 279 13.88 -16.12 2.43
C GLN A 279 15.39 -16.23 2.17
N ASN A 280 15.78 -17.06 1.18
CA ASN A 280 17.14 -17.35 0.79
C ASN A 280 17.48 -16.83 -0.61
N TYR A 281 16.79 -15.77 -1.06
CA TYR A 281 17.05 -15.19 -2.38
C TYR A 281 18.54 -14.91 -2.60
N THR A 282 19.02 -15.31 -3.77
CA THR A 282 20.40 -15.02 -4.21
C THR A 282 20.42 -14.69 -5.70
N LYS A 283 21.20 -13.72 -6.09
CA LYS A 283 21.42 -13.33 -7.48
C LYS A 283 22.88 -13.02 -7.72
N ASN A 284 23.52 -13.75 -8.63
CA ASN A 284 24.97 -13.66 -8.89
C ASN A 284 25.81 -13.81 -7.60
N GLY A 285 25.38 -14.71 -6.69
CA GLY A 285 26.00 -14.92 -5.38
C GLY A 285 25.76 -13.82 -4.35
N ASN A 286 24.92 -12.82 -4.65
CA ASN A 286 24.54 -11.75 -3.72
C ASN A 286 23.21 -12.10 -3.03
N THR A 287 23.18 -12.06 -1.70
CA THR A 287 22.01 -12.34 -0.86
C THR A 287 21.41 -11.10 -0.21
N ALA A 288 21.93 -9.90 -0.50
CA ALA A 288 21.55 -8.66 0.21
C ALA A 288 20.05 -8.34 0.10
N GLN A 289 19.38 -8.81 -0.95
CA GLN A 289 17.95 -8.62 -1.17
C GLN A 289 17.09 -9.80 -0.67
N SER A 290 17.68 -10.83 -0.04
CA SER A 290 16.87 -11.89 0.55
C SER A 290 15.98 -11.34 1.67
N LEU A 291 14.79 -11.91 1.83
CA LEU A 291 13.90 -11.55 2.94
C LEU A 291 14.64 -11.62 4.27
N SER A 292 15.46 -12.66 4.52
CA SER A 292 16.22 -12.82 5.75
C SER A 292 17.16 -11.62 6.03
N GLN A 293 17.87 -11.13 5.00
CA GLN A 293 18.79 -9.99 5.15
C GLN A 293 18.04 -8.68 5.34
N LEU A 294 17.02 -8.42 4.52
CA LEU A 294 16.25 -7.19 4.58
C LEU A 294 15.44 -7.09 5.87
N ALA A 295 14.80 -8.18 6.31
CA ALA A 295 14.06 -8.21 7.56
C ALA A 295 14.99 -7.98 8.78
N ALA A 296 16.17 -8.62 8.80
CA ALA A 296 17.15 -8.41 9.86
C ALA A 296 17.66 -6.95 9.90
N ARG A 297 17.89 -6.33 8.72
CA ARG A 297 18.26 -4.90 8.62
C ARG A 297 17.14 -4.01 9.15
N GLY A 298 15.88 -4.25 8.74
CA GLY A 298 14.72 -3.51 9.22
C GLY A 298 14.53 -3.63 10.74
N ALA A 299 14.65 -4.84 11.27
CA ALA A 299 14.53 -5.11 12.71
C ALA A 299 15.62 -4.39 13.55
N ALA A 300 16.81 -4.16 12.97
CA ALA A 300 17.91 -3.46 13.63
C ALA A 300 17.80 -1.93 13.59
N LEU A 301 16.90 -1.36 12.78
CA LEU A 301 16.68 0.09 12.72
C LEU A 301 16.08 0.61 14.03
N PRO A 302 16.48 1.82 14.48
CA PRO A 302 15.81 2.49 15.59
C PRO A 302 14.32 2.65 15.32
N ARG A 303 13.51 2.47 16.37
CA ARG A 303 12.04 2.66 16.30
C ARG A 303 11.58 3.65 17.35
N ALA A 304 10.75 4.60 16.94
CA ALA A 304 10.06 5.47 17.87
C ALA A 304 9.00 4.69 18.67
N GLU A 305 8.71 5.16 19.88
CA GLU A 305 7.60 4.62 20.66
C GLU A 305 6.29 4.78 19.89
N GLY A 306 5.48 3.73 19.81
CA GLY A 306 4.21 3.70 19.09
C GLY A 306 4.33 3.46 17.58
N VAL A 307 5.54 3.34 17.02
CA VAL A 307 5.74 2.98 15.61
C VAL A 307 6.07 1.50 15.47
N THR A 308 5.32 0.79 14.63
CA THR A 308 5.50 -0.65 14.40
C THR A 308 6.21 -0.91 13.07
N LEU A 309 7.21 -1.81 13.08
CA LEU A 309 7.72 -2.41 11.86
C LEU A 309 6.82 -3.57 11.46
N ALA A 310 6.23 -3.46 10.28
CA ALA A 310 5.49 -4.50 9.58
C ALA A 310 6.32 -5.03 8.41
N VAL A 311 5.85 -6.09 7.74
CA VAL A 311 6.48 -6.59 6.50
C VAL A 311 5.40 -7.00 5.50
N GLY A 312 5.56 -6.56 4.24
CA GLY A 312 4.80 -7.03 3.10
C GLY A 312 5.47 -8.22 2.42
N LEU A 313 4.73 -9.30 2.17
CA LEU A 313 5.19 -10.50 1.48
C LEU A 313 4.53 -10.65 0.12
N GLY A 314 5.31 -11.09 -0.88
CA GLY A 314 4.88 -11.18 -2.27
C GLY A 314 4.23 -12.52 -2.61
N ALA A 315 2.94 -12.72 -2.28
CA ALA A 315 2.20 -13.94 -2.63
C ALA A 315 2.13 -14.19 -4.15
N TYR A 316 2.30 -13.16 -4.97
CA TYR A 316 2.32 -13.28 -6.44
C TYR A 316 3.53 -14.07 -6.98
N ARG A 317 4.52 -14.35 -6.11
CA ARG A 317 5.66 -15.19 -6.44
C ARG A 317 5.37 -16.70 -6.39
N ILE A 318 4.22 -17.09 -5.87
CA ILE A 318 3.81 -18.50 -5.78
C ILE A 318 3.85 -19.14 -7.17
N GLY A 319 4.73 -20.12 -7.35
CA GLY A 319 4.94 -20.84 -8.61
C GLY A 319 5.85 -20.14 -9.61
N ASP A 320 5.76 -18.82 -9.77
CA ASP A 320 6.58 -18.04 -10.71
C ASP A 320 8.01 -17.82 -10.22
N GLY A 321 8.18 -17.78 -8.89
CA GLY A 321 9.46 -17.49 -8.26
C GLY A 321 9.83 -16.00 -8.29
N ASP A 322 11.05 -15.70 -7.88
CA ASP A 322 11.59 -14.36 -7.75
C ASP A 322 12.88 -14.13 -8.57
N GLY A 323 13.19 -15.06 -9.47
CA GLY A 323 14.41 -15.01 -10.29
C GLY A 323 15.70 -15.31 -9.53
N SER A 324 15.59 -15.96 -8.34
CA SER A 324 16.74 -16.43 -7.56
C SER A 324 17.58 -17.44 -8.32
N ASP A 325 18.92 -17.43 -8.09
CA ASP A 325 19.84 -18.46 -8.60
C ASP A 325 19.58 -19.84 -7.94
N THR A 326 18.88 -19.86 -6.80
CA THR A 326 18.42 -21.06 -6.09
C THR A 326 16.90 -21.19 -6.22
N PRO A 327 16.38 -21.70 -7.36
CA PRO A 327 14.95 -21.81 -7.60
C PRO A 327 14.31 -22.87 -6.69
N GLY A 328 12.98 -22.76 -6.52
CA GLY A 328 12.15 -23.80 -5.91
C GLY A 328 11.56 -23.40 -4.56
N GLU A 329 12.02 -22.32 -3.93
CA GLU A 329 11.42 -21.84 -2.66
C GLU A 329 9.91 -21.59 -2.85
N TRP A 330 9.53 -20.87 -3.92
CA TRP A 330 8.14 -20.52 -4.21
C TRP A 330 7.28 -21.65 -4.83
N SER A 331 7.79 -22.85 -4.85
CA SER A 331 7.10 -24.05 -5.36
C SER A 331 6.84 -25.12 -4.29
N THR A 332 7.04 -24.77 -3.01
CA THR A 332 6.92 -25.71 -1.90
C THR A 332 5.49 -25.88 -1.38
N GLY A 333 4.63 -24.87 -1.59
CA GLY A 333 3.29 -24.78 -1.02
C GLY A 333 3.25 -24.37 0.45
N HIS A 334 4.40 -23.92 1.01
CA HIS A 334 4.52 -23.37 2.36
C HIS A 334 5.54 -22.24 2.47
N SER A 335 5.89 -21.61 1.33
CA SER A 335 6.89 -20.55 1.27
C SER A 335 6.55 -19.36 2.15
N LEU A 336 5.29 -18.92 2.10
CA LEU A 336 4.80 -17.83 2.96
C LEU A 336 4.83 -18.21 4.44
N ALA A 337 4.45 -19.45 4.77
CA ALA A 337 4.50 -19.94 6.15
C ALA A 337 5.93 -19.97 6.71
N ASP A 338 6.91 -20.38 5.90
CA ASP A 338 8.33 -20.35 6.28
C ASP A 338 8.82 -18.92 6.50
N GLN A 339 8.38 -17.97 5.65
CA GLN A 339 8.69 -16.54 5.79
C GLN A 339 8.06 -15.95 7.06
N LEU A 340 6.80 -16.28 7.36
CA LEU A 340 6.12 -15.89 8.59
C LEU A 340 6.88 -16.38 9.83
N ALA A 341 7.29 -17.65 9.83
CA ALA A 341 8.07 -18.24 10.93
C ALA A 341 9.42 -17.51 11.11
N ALA A 342 10.10 -17.19 10.01
CA ALA A 342 11.36 -16.43 10.07
C ALA A 342 11.18 -15.02 10.63
N LEU A 343 10.13 -14.30 10.20
CA LEU A 343 9.81 -12.94 10.67
C LEU A 343 9.45 -12.94 12.17
N ASN A 344 8.70 -13.93 12.61
CA ASN A 344 8.35 -14.09 14.03
C ASN A 344 9.59 -14.23 14.92
N THR A 345 10.65 -14.89 14.45
CA THR A 345 11.93 -15.00 15.21
C THR A 345 12.61 -13.64 15.41
N LEU A 346 12.29 -12.65 14.59
CA LEU A 346 12.76 -11.27 14.66
C LEU A 346 11.80 -10.35 15.45
N GLY A 347 10.69 -10.91 15.97
CA GLY A 347 9.63 -10.16 16.63
C GLY A 347 8.83 -9.25 15.67
N ILE A 348 8.72 -9.67 14.42
CA ILE A 348 7.89 -8.99 13.40
C ILE A 348 6.64 -9.85 13.19
N ASP A 349 5.51 -9.34 13.69
CA ASP A 349 4.20 -10.01 13.70
C ASP A 349 3.11 -9.24 12.94
N TYR A 350 3.42 -8.02 12.47
CA TYR A 350 2.58 -7.25 11.58
C TYR A 350 2.94 -7.60 10.13
N ILE A 351 2.04 -8.34 9.45
CA ILE A 351 2.31 -8.90 8.12
C ILE A 351 1.20 -8.55 7.14
N GLY A 352 1.59 -8.18 5.91
CA GLY A 352 0.69 -8.05 4.77
C GLY A 352 1.04 -9.05 3.66
N LEU A 353 0.04 -9.64 3.01
CA LEU A 353 0.21 -10.52 1.85
C LEU A 353 -0.25 -9.82 0.57
N TYR A 354 0.64 -9.56 -0.34
CA TYR A 354 0.37 -8.95 -1.63
C TYR A 354 0.31 -10.03 -2.71
N ARG A 355 -0.86 -10.36 -3.26
CA ARG A 355 -2.19 -9.76 -3.14
C ARG A 355 -3.28 -10.87 -3.13
N TYR A 356 -4.56 -10.49 -3.00
CA TYR A 356 -5.69 -11.40 -2.91
C TYR A 356 -5.75 -12.41 -4.06
N ASP A 357 -5.71 -11.98 -5.32
CA ASP A 357 -5.81 -12.87 -6.48
C ASP A 357 -4.71 -13.93 -6.52
N SER A 358 -3.52 -13.58 -6.04
CA SER A 358 -2.38 -14.50 -6.01
C SER A 358 -2.60 -15.69 -5.07
N LEU A 359 -3.41 -15.48 -4.05
CA LEU A 359 -3.79 -16.51 -3.09
C LEU A 359 -5.06 -17.25 -3.54
N PHE A 360 -6.13 -16.51 -3.86
CA PHE A 360 -7.48 -17.09 -3.97
C PHE A 360 -7.95 -17.32 -5.40
N ASN A 361 -7.39 -16.60 -6.37
CA ASN A 361 -7.77 -16.68 -7.79
C ASN A 361 -6.59 -17.08 -8.69
N ASN A 362 -5.55 -17.70 -8.13
CA ASN A 362 -4.34 -18.09 -8.87
C ASN A 362 -4.65 -19.21 -9.87
N THR A 363 -4.86 -18.85 -11.12
CA THR A 363 -5.18 -19.80 -12.20
C THR A 363 -3.95 -20.50 -12.76
N ALA A 364 -2.76 -19.92 -12.61
CA ALA A 364 -1.51 -20.50 -13.10
C ALA A 364 -1.02 -21.65 -12.19
N TYR A 365 -1.14 -21.48 -10.87
CA TYR A 365 -0.65 -22.43 -9.86
C TYR A 365 -1.69 -22.72 -8.77
N PRO A 366 -2.91 -23.17 -9.12
CA PRO A 366 -4.01 -23.26 -8.16
C PRO A 366 -3.74 -24.22 -6.99
N THR A 367 -3.05 -25.33 -7.24
CA THR A 367 -2.70 -26.29 -6.21
C THR A 367 -1.66 -25.75 -5.22
N LEU A 368 -0.66 -25.00 -5.72
CA LEU A 368 0.33 -24.34 -4.85
C LEU A 368 -0.31 -23.24 -4.02
N ALA A 369 -1.14 -22.41 -4.64
CA ALA A 369 -1.84 -21.33 -3.95
C ALA A 369 -2.75 -21.88 -2.82
N ALA A 370 -3.48 -22.98 -3.06
CA ALA A 370 -4.27 -23.63 -2.04
C ALA A 370 -3.40 -24.17 -0.87
N ALA A 371 -2.26 -24.79 -1.18
CA ALA A 371 -1.34 -25.27 -0.15
C ALA A 371 -0.72 -24.12 0.67
N GLU A 372 -0.39 -22.99 0.02
CA GLU A 372 0.06 -21.78 0.72
C GLU A 372 -1.02 -21.20 1.63
N GLN A 373 -2.29 -21.13 1.17
CA GLN A 373 -3.42 -20.72 2.01
C GLN A 373 -3.53 -21.61 3.26
N ASP A 374 -3.51 -22.93 3.08
CA ASP A 374 -3.61 -23.87 4.19
C ASP A 374 -2.47 -23.69 5.20
N SER A 375 -1.24 -23.50 4.72
CA SER A 375 -0.06 -23.34 5.57
C SER A 375 -0.06 -22.00 6.33
N VAL A 376 -0.46 -20.91 5.68
CA VAL A 376 -0.62 -19.60 6.32
C VAL A 376 -1.75 -19.63 7.35
N ALA A 377 -2.90 -20.22 7.01
CA ALA A 377 -4.04 -20.32 7.91
C ALA A 377 -3.71 -21.13 9.18
N GLN A 378 -2.86 -22.17 9.09
CA GLN A 378 -2.38 -22.91 10.25
C GLN A 378 -1.61 -22.02 11.23
N ILE A 379 -0.81 -21.07 10.74
CA ILE A 379 -0.05 -20.14 11.57
C ILE A 379 -0.98 -19.05 12.13
N TRP A 380 -1.77 -18.40 11.28
CA TRP A 380 -2.56 -17.23 11.66
C TRP A 380 -3.74 -17.56 12.56
N ARG A 381 -4.31 -18.79 12.46
CA ARG A 381 -5.41 -19.26 13.32
C ARG A 381 -4.94 -20.06 14.53
N GLY A 382 -3.73 -20.57 14.51
CA GLY A 382 -3.18 -21.45 15.56
C GLY A 382 -2.36 -20.74 16.64
N GLY A 383 -2.16 -19.41 16.49
CA GLY A 383 -1.40 -18.55 17.42
C GLY A 383 -2.22 -17.99 18.57
#